data_6ef724f91833830cada905c3410a29db
#
_entry.id   6ef724f91833830cada905c3410a29db
#
_cell.length_a   1.000
_cell.length_b   1.000
_cell.length_c   1.000
_cell.angle_alpha   90.00
_cell.angle_beta   90.00
_cell.angle_gamma   90.00
#
_symmetry.space_group_name_H-M   'P 1'
#
loop_
_entity.id
_entity.type
_entity.pdbx_description
1 polymer ?
#
loop_
_entity_poly.entity_id
_entity_poly.type
_entity_poly.pdbx_seq_one_letter_code
_entity_poly.pdbx_strand_id
1 'polypeptide(L)'
;MIQAIERGADSDKSSDTRSLISLRGISRVHDGGAIAALRNVDLQIAAGECVAIVGASGSGKSSLVNMLCGIDFPTAGTVLWEGRLLRTQQSWARLRRLSIGTVFQDFNLIPTLTALENVELALLGRGLSQKRRNTRAAVVLDCVGLESRMHHLVTKLSGGERQRVAIARAIVNEPKLLLADEPTGNLDSASAANVADLLFQLREKAGTTLVLVTHDEALAARCTRRVRIRDGVIVDDTNRATAARSIGPLAAS
;
A
#
# COMPACT_ATOMS: atom_id res chain seq x y z
N MET A 1 4.04 42.43 27.53
CA MET A 1 2.91 41.53 27.80
C MET A 1 2.59 40.67 26.59
N ILE A 2 3.62 40.00 26.00
CA ILE A 2 3.51 39.01 24.91
C ILE A 2 4.68 38.02 25.13
N GLN A 3 4.55 37.15 26.13
CA GLN A 3 5.47 36.04 26.40
C GLN A 3 4.78 35.03 27.33
N ALA A 4 3.81 34.30 26.86
CA ALA A 4 3.21 33.19 27.61
C ALA A 4 2.22 32.35 26.77
N ILE A 5 2.54 31.96 25.51
CA ILE A 5 1.79 30.94 24.75
C ILE A 5 2.76 30.07 23.90
N GLU A 6 3.84 29.58 24.49
CA GLU A 6 4.74 28.60 23.87
C GLU A 6 5.27 27.61 24.91
N ARG A 7 4.39 26.97 25.67
CA ARG A 7 4.76 25.78 26.45
C ARG A 7 3.55 24.86 26.56
N GLY A 8 3.39 23.96 25.59
CA GLY A 8 2.31 22.98 25.67
C GLY A 8 2.17 22.08 24.45
N ALA A 9 3.28 21.64 23.81
CA ALA A 9 3.22 20.66 22.73
C ALA A 9 4.54 19.91 22.57
N ASP A 10 5.13 19.40 23.63
CA ASP A 10 6.44 18.72 23.51
C ASP A 10 6.55 17.51 24.45
N SER A 11 5.58 16.59 24.39
CA SER A 11 5.64 15.34 25.15
C SER A 11 5.26 14.06 24.36
N ASP A 12 5.16 14.11 23.01
CA ASP A 12 4.84 12.91 22.22
C ASP A 12 5.80 12.68 21.03
N LYS A 13 7.06 13.05 21.19
CA LYS A 13 8.07 12.87 20.12
C LYS A 13 8.81 11.53 20.10
N SER A 14 8.58 10.63 21.05
CA SER A 14 9.43 9.43 21.18
C SER A 14 8.93 8.17 20.45
N SER A 15 7.67 8.08 20.02
CA SER A 15 7.11 6.92 19.32
C SER A 15 6.99 7.09 17.80
N ASP A 16 7.05 8.31 17.28
CA ASP A 16 6.73 8.64 15.88
C ASP A 16 7.91 8.52 14.91
N THR A 17 9.14 8.41 15.40
CA THR A 17 10.36 8.35 14.57
C THR A 17 10.54 7.03 13.81
N ARG A 18 9.75 5.99 14.09
CA ARG A 18 9.78 4.68 13.41
C ARG A 18 8.61 4.46 12.46
N SER A 19 7.61 5.32 12.45
CA SER A 19 6.41 5.17 11.63
C SER A 19 6.63 5.74 10.23
N LEU A 20 6.38 4.92 9.19
CA LEU A 20 6.40 5.38 7.79
C LEU A 20 5.16 6.22 7.49
N ILE A 21 3.98 5.73 7.91
CA ILE A 21 2.71 6.43 7.75
C ILE A 21 1.86 6.26 9.00
N SER A 22 1.24 7.35 9.45
CA SER A 22 0.33 7.37 10.60
C SER A 22 -0.98 8.04 10.24
N LEU A 23 -2.07 7.37 10.54
CA LEU A 23 -3.43 7.87 10.52
C LEU A 23 -3.84 8.16 11.95
N ARG A 24 -4.36 9.37 12.23
CA ARG A 24 -4.79 9.78 13.57
C ARG A 24 -6.22 10.31 13.51
N GLY A 25 -7.15 9.60 14.14
CA GLY A 25 -8.56 9.95 14.22
C GLY A 25 -9.26 10.10 12.89
N ILE A 26 -8.85 9.29 11.89
CA ILE A 26 -9.34 9.41 10.51
C ILE A 26 -10.82 9.05 10.42
N SER A 27 -11.61 9.99 9.95
CA SER A 27 -13.00 9.75 9.56
C SER A 27 -13.22 10.12 8.10
N ARG A 28 -14.03 9.32 7.41
CA ARG A 28 -14.43 9.60 6.03
C ARG A 28 -15.92 9.40 5.86
N VAL A 29 -16.60 10.45 5.49
CA VAL A 29 -18.04 10.47 5.26
C VAL A 29 -18.31 10.88 3.82
N HIS A 30 -19.17 10.14 3.13
CA HIS A 30 -19.65 10.40 1.78
C HIS A 30 -21.09 10.88 1.79
N ASP A 31 -21.56 11.40 0.67
CA ASP A 31 -22.96 11.78 0.40
C ASP A 31 -23.59 12.68 1.48
N GLY A 32 -22.91 13.80 1.80
CA GLY A 32 -23.43 14.79 2.73
C GLY A 32 -23.67 14.28 4.17
N GLY A 33 -23.06 13.15 4.55
CA GLY A 33 -23.20 12.60 5.91
C GLY A 33 -23.90 11.24 5.97
N ALA A 34 -24.44 10.74 4.85
CA ALA A 34 -25.26 9.52 4.84
C ALA A 34 -24.44 8.23 5.04
N ILE A 35 -23.18 8.20 4.54
CA ILE A 35 -22.34 7.00 4.56
C ILE A 35 -21.01 7.31 5.25
N ALA A 36 -20.80 6.78 6.44
CA ALA A 36 -19.53 6.85 7.16
C ALA A 36 -18.65 5.65 6.77
N ALA A 37 -17.77 5.83 5.80
CA ALA A 37 -16.86 4.80 5.32
C ALA A 37 -15.71 4.49 6.30
N LEU A 38 -15.24 5.50 7.04
CA LEU A 38 -14.27 5.35 8.15
C LEU A 38 -14.72 6.20 9.34
N ARG A 39 -14.50 5.69 10.55
CA ARG A 39 -14.93 6.31 11.80
C ARG A 39 -13.80 6.28 12.81
N ASN A 40 -13.18 7.43 13.08
CA ASN A 40 -12.14 7.63 14.08
C ASN A 40 -11.05 6.54 14.05
N VAL A 41 -10.47 6.31 12.87
CA VAL A 41 -9.46 5.26 12.66
C VAL A 41 -8.08 5.78 13.03
N ASP A 42 -7.41 5.07 13.95
CA ASP A 42 -6.01 5.24 14.28
C ASP A 42 -5.22 4.03 13.73
N LEU A 43 -4.17 4.29 12.95
CA LEU A 43 -3.30 3.25 12.38
C LEU A 43 -1.90 3.80 12.17
N GLN A 44 -0.90 3.09 12.67
CA GLN A 44 0.51 3.38 12.41
C GLN A 44 1.14 2.20 11.71
N ILE A 45 1.89 2.47 10.64
CA ILE A 45 2.62 1.45 9.88
C ILE A 45 4.10 1.84 9.87
N ALA A 46 4.93 0.94 10.38
CA ALA A 46 6.37 1.14 10.45
C ALA A 46 7.04 0.86 9.08
N ALA A 47 8.22 1.44 8.85
CA ALA A 47 9.02 1.14 7.68
C ALA A 47 9.43 -0.34 7.66
N GLY A 48 9.33 -1.00 6.50
CA GLY A 48 9.63 -2.42 6.30
C GLY A 48 8.59 -3.39 6.85
N GLU A 49 7.49 -2.91 7.43
CA GLU A 49 6.42 -3.75 7.96
C GLU A 49 5.61 -4.44 6.83
N CYS A 50 5.05 -5.62 7.13
CA CYS A 50 4.11 -6.32 6.27
C CYS A 50 2.78 -6.45 6.99
N VAL A 51 1.78 -5.68 6.55
CA VAL A 51 0.48 -5.57 7.21
C VAL A 51 -0.61 -6.07 6.28
N ALA A 52 -1.43 -7.01 6.74
CA ALA A 52 -2.67 -7.40 6.07
C ALA A 52 -3.85 -6.62 6.65
N ILE A 53 -4.62 -5.95 5.82
CA ILE A 53 -5.90 -5.34 6.16
C ILE A 53 -7.02 -6.30 5.71
N VAL A 54 -7.79 -6.81 6.65
CA VAL A 54 -8.84 -7.80 6.39
C VAL A 54 -10.21 -7.30 6.86
N GLY A 55 -11.28 -7.79 6.26
CA GLY A 55 -12.65 -7.45 6.63
C GLY A 55 -13.65 -7.82 5.52
N ALA A 56 -14.92 -7.82 5.84
CA ALA A 56 -15.99 -8.09 4.87
C ALA A 56 -16.06 -7.05 3.75
N SER A 57 -16.75 -7.36 2.65
CA SER A 57 -17.03 -6.37 1.62
C SER A 57 -17.80 -5.19 2.24
N GLY A 58 -17.48 -3.96 1.83
CA GLY A 58 -18.11 -2.74 2.38
C GLY A 58 -17.61 -2.32 3.77
N SER A 59 -16.69 -3.05 4.40
CA SER A 59 -16.19 -2.70 5.76
C SER A 59 -15.35 -1.44 5.86
N GLY A 60 -14.95 -0.82 4.72
CA GLY A 60 -14.11 0.39 4.70
C GLY A 60 -12.67 0.15 4.23
N LYS A 61 -12.29 -1.08 3.81
CA LYS A 61 -10.91 -1.41 3.37
C LYS A 61 -10.42 -0.51 2.25
N SER A 62 -11.18 -0.39 1.15
CA SER A 62 -10.79 0.44 0.00
C SER A 62 -10.74 1.93 0.36
N SER A 63 -11.61 2.40 1.25
CA SER A 63 -11.54 3.77 1.77
C SER A 63 -10.26 3.98 2.57
N LEU A 64 -9.84 3.00 3.38
CA LEU A 64 -8.59 3.05 4.13
C LEU A 64 -7.38 3.05 3.19
N VAL A 65 -7.36 2.22 2.14
CA VAL A 65 -6.31 2.23 1.09
C VAL A 65 -6.24 3.59 0.41
N ASN A 66 -7.38 4.16 0.04
CA ASN A 66 -7.44 5.48 -0.60
C ASN A 66 -6.90 6.59 0.31
N MET A 67 -7.07 6.49 1.64
CA MET A 67 -6.43 7.39 2.60
C MET A 67 -4.91 7.17 2.63
N LEU A 68 -4.45 5.92 2.66
CA LEU A 68 -3.02 5.58 2.72
C LEU A 68 -2.25 6.01 1.46
N CYS A 69 -2.89 6.06 0.28
CA CYS A 69 -2.27 6.52 -0.96
C CYS A 69 -2.63 7.97 -1.33
N GLY A 70 -3.48 8.64 -0.55
CA GLY A 70 -3.91 10.02 -0.79
C GLY A 70 -4.71 10.22 -2.08
N ILE A 71 -5.44 9.20 -2.51
CA ILE A 71 -6.45 9.31 -3.58
C ILE A 71 -7.68 10.02 -3.03
N ASP A 72 -8.04 9.72 -1.78
CA ASP A 72 -9.11 10.38 -1.07
C ASP A 72 -8.58 11.08 0.20
N PHE A 73 -9.34 12.04 0.74
CA PHE A 73 -8.96 12.86 1.87
C PHE A 73 -9.92 12.63 3.04
N PRO A 74 -9.41 12.65 4.29
CA PRO A 74 -10.26 12.51 5.45
C PRO A 74 -11.19 13.72 5.61
N THR A 75 -12.42 13.48 6.11
CA THR A 75 -13.32 14.55 6.56
C THR A 75 -12.93 15.05 7.94
N ALA A 76 -12.27 14.23 8.76
CA ALA A 76 -11.67 14.58 10.03
C ALA A 76 -10.42 13.72 10.28
N GLY A 77 -9.56 14.21 11.18
CA GLY A 77 -8.30 13.54 11.50
C GLY A 77 -7.12 14.01 10.64
N THR A 78 -5.97 13.35 10.80
CA THR A 78 -4.72 13.75 10.15
C THR A 78 -3.93 12.55 9.65
N VAL A 79 -3.22 12.73 8.52
CA VAL A 79 -2.29 11.75 7.98
C VAL A 79 -0.88 12.31 8.03
N LEU A 80 0.04 11.53 8.59
CA LEU A 80 1.46 11.88 8.65
C LEU A 80 2.27 10.87 7.84
N TRP A 81 3.27 11.35 7.12
CA TRP A 81 4.28 10.57 6.43
C TRP A 81 5.65 10.88 7.02
N GLU A 82 6.32 9.88 7.57
CA GLU A 82 7.61 10.06 8.28
C GLU A 82 7.54 11.23 9.29
N GLY A 83 6.45 11.27 10.06
CA GLY A 83 6.18 12.33 11.05
C GLY A 83 5.75 13.67 10.47
N ARG A 84 5.71 13.85 9.15
CA ARG A 84 5.31 15.12 8.49
C ARG A 84 3.84 15.08 8.10
N LEU A 85 3.10 16.09 8.52
CA LEU A 85 1.68 16.22 8.21
C LEU A 85 1.43 16.46 6.71
N LEU A 86 0.57 15.63 6.12
CA LEU A 86 0.16 15.73 4.71
C LEU A 86 -1.14 16.51 4.59
N ARG A 87 -1.08 17.75 4.11
CA ARG A 87 -2.24 18.65 4.00
C ARG A 87 -2.68 18.95 2.56
N THR A 88 -1.79 18.79 1.58
CA THR A 88 -2.05 19.27 0.23
C THR A 88 -2.04 18.17 -0.81
N GLN A 89 -2.86 18.32 -1.84
CA GLN A 89 -2.86 17.45 -3.02
C GLN A 89 -1.46 17.32 -3.65
N GLN A 90 -0.69 18.43 -3.66
CA GLN A 90 0.65 18.46 -4.23
C GLN A 90 1.63 17.58 -3.42
N SER A 91 1.55 17.58 -2.09
CA SER A 91 2.34 16.70 -1.23
C SER A 91 2.05 15.22 -1.52
N TRP A 92 0.78 14.87 -1.63
CA TRP A 92 0.33 13.53 -1.97
C TRP A 92 0.73 13.11 -3.39
N ALA A 93 0.57 13.98 -4.39
CA ALA A 93 1.00 13.71 -5.76
C ALA A 93 2.51 13.42 -5.84
N ARG A 94 3.31 14.15 -5.05
CA ARG A 94 4.75 13.89 -4.93
C ARG A 94 5.03 12.51 -4.32
N LEU A 95 4.33 12.13 -3.24
CA LEU A 95 4.50 10.83 -2.58
C LEU A 95 4.09 9.68 -3.50
N ARG A 96 2.92 9.76 -4.16
CA ARG A 96 2.49 8.75 -5.13
C ARG A 96 3.50 8.55 -6.25
N ARG A 97 4.13 9.62 -6.72
CA ARG A 97 5.13 9.54 -7.78
C ARG A 97 6.46 8.95 -7.31
N LEU A 98 6.85 9.16 -6.03
CA LEU A 98 8.22 8.89 -5.58
C LEU A 98 8.33 7.76 -4.57
N SER A 99 7.30 7.54 -3.77
CA SER A 99 7.41 6.76 -2.54
C SER A 99 6.28 5.75 -2.32
N ILE A 100 5.18 5.85 -3.08
CA ILE A 100 4.04 4.94 -2.95
C ILE A 100 3.81 4.24 -4.29
N GLY A 101 3.86 2.91 -4.28
CA GLY A 101 3.40 2.05 -5.37
C GLY A 101 2.04 1.47 -5.04
N THR A 102 1.15 1.38 -6.03
CA THR A 102 -0.19 0.83 -5.84
C THR A 102 -0.49 -0.25 -6.87
N VAL A 103 -0.94 -1.40 -6.39
CA VAL A 103 -1.42 -2.53 -7.18
C VAL A 103 -2.90 -2.70 -6.88
N PHE A 104 -3.74 -2.69 -7.91
CA PHE A 104 -5.20 -2.80 -7.80
C PHE A 104 -5.69 -4.14 -8.33
N GLN A 105 -6.87 -4.56 -7.90
CA GLN A 105 -7.55 -5.76 -8.35
C GLN A 105 -7.83 -5.74 -9.87
N ASP A 106 -8.25 -4.59 -10.41
CA ASP A 106 -8.58 -4.41 -11.83
C ASP A 106 -7.37 -3.98 -12.69
N PHE A 107 -6.15 -4.18 -12.17
CA PHE A 107 -4.87 -3.86 -12.82
C PHE A 107 -4.69 -2.36 -13.10
N ASN A 108 -5.72 -1.63 -13.46
CA ASN A 108 -5.72 -0.21 -13.85
C ASN A 108 -4.64 0.12 -14.90
N LEU A 109 -4.49 -0.76 -15.89
CA LEU A 109 -3.58 -0.57 -17.02
C LEU A 109 -4.27 0.20 -18.14
N ILE A 110 -3.51 0.97 -18.89
CA ILE A 110 -4.01 1.68 -20.08
C ILE A 110 -4.05 0.68 -21.24
N PRO A 111 -5.23 0.32 -21.77
CA PRO A 111 -5.41 -0.80 -22.69
C PRO A 111 -4.78 -0.58 -24.06
N THR A 112 -4.58 0.66 -24.48
CA THR A 112 -3.96 1.06 -25.73
C THR A 112 -2.43 1.07 -25.71
N LEU A 113 -1.83 0.84 -24.55
CA LEU A 113 -0.39 0.82 -24.35
C LEU A 113 0.15 -0.60 -24.20
N THR A 114 1.41 -0.79 -24.56
CA THR A 114 2.18 -2.01 -24.30
C THR A 114 2.48 -2.18 -22.80
N ALA A 115 2.97 -3.34 -22.39
CA ALA A 115 3.44 -3.56 -21.03
C ALA A 115 4.55 -2.57 -20.65
N LEU A 116 5.52 -2.35 -21.54
CA LEU A 116 6.64 -1.43 -21.35
C LEU A 116 6.14 0.01 -21.14
N GLU A 117 5.28 0.49 -22.02
CA GLU A 117 4.73 1.85 -21.93
C GLU A 117 3.89 2.05 -20.65
N ASN A 118 3.11 1.05 -20.21
CA ASN A 118 2.38 1.11 -18.94
C ASN A 118 3.32 1.28 -17.73
N VAL A 119 4.48 0.63 -17.74
CA VAL A 119 5.48 0.80 -16.67
C VAL A 119 6.19 2.13 -16.79
N GLU A 120 6.53 2.58 -18.01
CA GLU A 120 7.16 3.88 -18.25
C GLU A 120 6.34 5.07 -17.75
N LEU A 121 4.99 4.98 -17.76
CA LEU A 121 4.11 6.03 -17.25
C LEU A 121 4.47 6.44 -15.80
N ALA A 122 4.82 5.48 -14.95
CA ALA A 122 5.19 5.76 -13.57
C ALA A 122 6.50 6.55 -13.45
N LEU A 123 7.32 6.55 -14.50
CA LEU A 123 8.60 7.29 -14.57
C LEU A 123 8.46 8.70 -15.13
N LEU A 124 7.28 9.09 -15.62
CA LEU A 124 7.04 10.44 -16.14
C LEU A 124 7.21 11.49 -15.03
N GLY A 125 7.77 12.63 -15.39
CA GLY A 125 8.03 13.72 -14.44
C GLY A 125 9.20 13.47 -13.47
N ARG A 126 10.02 12.42 -13.70
CA ARG A 126 11.26 12.14 -12.94
C ARG A 126 12.51 12.82 -13.53
N GLY A 127 12.39 13.60 -14.58
CA GLY A 127 13.54 14.20 -15.28
C GLY A 127 14.41 13.19 -16.06
N LEU A 128 13.91 11.96 -16.26
CA LEU A 128 14.61 10.92 -17.01
C LEU A 128 14.36 11.08 -18.52
N SER A 129 15.43 10.89 -19.33
CA SER A 129 15.26 10.79 -20.79
C SER A 129 14.43 9.56 -21.17
N GLN A 130 13.81 9.55 -22.35
CA GLN A 130 13.04 8.42 -22.88
C GLN A 130 13.85 7.11 -22.82
N LYS A 131 15.12 7.15 -23.26
CA LYS A 131 16.01 5.99 -23.25
C LYS A 131 16.18 5.42 -21.82
N ARG A 132 16.38 6.29 -20.82
CA ARG A 132 16.53 5.86 -19.42
C ARG A 132 15.24 5.29 -18.83
N ARG A 133 14.07 5.86 -19.17
CA ARG A 133 12.77 5.31 -18.74
C ARG A 133 12.56 3.93 -19.34
N ASN A 134 12.77 3.78 -20.65
CA ASN A 134 12.65 2.51 -21.36
C ASN A 134 13.55 1.43 -20.74
N THR A 135 14.85 1.70 -20.56
CA THR A 135 15.77 0.76 -19.92
C THR A 135 15.31 0.35 -18.52
N ARG A 136 14.86 1.31 -17.68
CA ARG A 136 14.41 1.02 -16.31
C ARG A 136 13.14 0.21 -16.28
N ALA A 137 12.18 0.52 -17.16
CA ALA A 137 10.93 -0.24 -17.30
C ALA A 137 11.19 -1.67 -17.78
N ALA A 138 12.09 -1.86 -18.76
CA ALA A 138 12.47 -3.17 -19.27
C ALA A 138 13.09 -4.05 -18.17
N VAL A 139 14.03 -3.50 -17.38
CA VAL A 139 14.66 -4.23 -16.26
C VAL A 139 13.61 -4.69 -15.24
N VAL A 140 12.63 -3.86 -14.90
CA VAL A 140 11.60 -4.23 -13.93
C VAL A 140 10.62 -5.25 -14.53
N LEU A 141 10.30 -5.16 -15.82
CA LEU A 141 9.49 -6.18 -16.50
C LEU A 141 10.19 -7.54 -16.57
N ASP A 142 11.49 -7.56 -16.76
CA ASP A 142 12.29 -8.79 -16.67
C ASP A 142 12.22 -9.37 -15.24
N CYS A 143 12.41 -8.55 -14.21
CA CYS A 143 12.30 -8.97 -12.81
C CYS A 143 10.95 -9.61 -12.46
N VAL A 144 9.87 -9.28 -13.17
CA VAL A 144 8.54 -9.91 -12.98
C VAL A 144 8.25 -11.01 -14.01
N GLY A 145 9.26 -11.45 -14.78
CA GLY A 145 9.17 -12.54 -15.76
C GLY A 145 8.36 -12.18 -17.01
N LEU A 146 8.46 -10.93 -17.49
CA LEU A 146 7.75 -10.44 -18.67
C LEU A 146 8.69 -9.91 -19.78
N GLU A 147 9.97 -10.32 -19.80
CA GLU A 147 10.93 -9.89 -20.83
C GLU A 147 10.38 -10.11 -22.25
N SER A 148 9.92 -11.32 -22.55
CA SER A 148 9.38 -11.68 -23.88
C SER A 148 8.05 -11.03 -24.22
N ARG A 149 7.38 -10.39 -23.25
CA ARG A 149 6.05 -9.80 -23.38
C ARG A 149 6.05 -8.27 -23.30
N MET A 150 7.19 -7.63 -23.07
CA MET A 150 7.25 -6.18 -22.79
C MET A 150 6.67 -5.30 -23.92
N HIS A 151 6.74 -5.75 -25.17
CA HIS A 151 6.21 -5.01 -26.33
C HIS A 151 4.78 -5.42 -26.73
N HIS A 152 4.13 -6.32 -25.99
CA HIS A 152 2.74 -6.67 -26.25
C HIS A 152 1.80 -5.64 -25.64
N LEU A 153 0.69 -5.34 -26.35
CA LEU A 153 -0.42 -4.61 -25.78
C LEU A 153 -0.96 -5.37 -24.57
N VAL A 154 -1.29 -4.65 -23.48
CA VAL A 154 -1.78 -5.30 -22.26
C VAL A 154 -3.09 -6.06 -22.45
N THR A 155 -3.86 -5.71 -23.48
CA THR A 155 -5.08 -6.42 -23.89
C THR A 155 -4.82 -7.82 -24.46
N LYS A 156 -3.58 -8.12 -24.86
CA LYS A 156 -3.15 -9.44 -25.38
C LYS A 156 -2.52 -10.31 -24.31
N LEU A 157 -2.42 -9.83 -23.08
CA LEU A 157 -1.84 -10.51 -21.94
C LEU A 157 -2.91 -11.25 -21.13
N SER A 158 -2.52 -12.38 -20.52
CA SER A 158 -3.35 -13.09 -19.54
C SER A 158 -3.60 -12.23 -18.28
N GLY A 159 -4.55 -12.61 -17.43
CA GLY A 159 -4.84 -11.93 -16.17
C GLY A 159 -3.59 -11.83 -15.27
N GLY A 160 -2.88 -12.94 -15.09
CA GLY A 160 -1.65 -13.00 -14.32
C GLY A 160 -0.51 -12.15 -14.92
N GLU A 161 -0.37 -12.13 -16.25
CA GLU A 161 0.60 -11.25 -16.92
C GLU A 161 0.25 -9.77 -16.75
N ARG A 162 -1.03 -9.40 -16.88
CA ARG A 162 -1.49 -8.04 -16.61
C ARG A 162 -1.20 -7.60 -15.17
N GLN A 163 -1.44 -8.48 -14.20
CA GLN A 163 -1.12 -8.19 -12.81
C GLN A 163 0.37 -8.01 -12.59
N ARG A 164 1.22 -8.82 -13.22
CA ARG A 164 2.67 -8.62 -13.17
C ARG A 164 3.11 -7.28 -13.80
N VAL A 165 2.45 -6.81 -14.88
CA VAL A 165 2.68 -5.45 -15.41
C VAL A 165 2.28 -4.39 -14.39
N ALA A 166 1.13 -4.53 -13.71
CA ALA A 166 0.68 -3.60 -12.68
C ALA A 166 1.66 -3.56 -11.49
N ILE A 167 2.20 -4.72 -11.08
CA ILE A 167 3.25 -4.80 -10.06
C ILE A 167 4.53 -4.10 -10.54
N ALA A 168 5.00 -4.37 -11.75
CA ALA A 168 6.17 -3.72 -12.33
C ALA A 168 6.02 -2.20 -12.32
N ARG A 169 4.86 -1.68 -12.73
CA ARG A 169 4.53 -0.25 -12.69
C ARG A 169 4.58 0.31 -11.26
N ALA A 170 4.09 -0.45 -10.28
CA ALA A 170 4.07 -0.02 -8.89
C ALA A 170 5.47 0.08 -8.28
N ILE A 171 6.39 -0.83 -8.65
CA ILE A 171 7.72 -0.92 -8.04
C ILE A 171 8.83 -0.20 -8.81
N VAL A 172 8.59 0.24 -10.06
CA VAL A 172 9.63 0.83 -10.92
C VAL A 172 10.29 2.08 -10.33
N ASN A 173 9.61 2.77 -9.41
CA ASN A 173 10.12 3.92 -8.66
C ASN A 173 10.79 3.56 -7.33
N GLU A 174 10.94 2.26 -7.01
CA GLU A 174 11.49 1.78 -5.73
C GLU A 174 10.75 2.42 -4.53
N PRO A 175 9.44 2.19 -4.41
CA PRO A 175 8.62 2.86 -3.41
C PRO A 175 8.98 2.41 -1.99
N LYS A 176 8.83 3.30 -1.01
CA LYS A 176 8.91 2.97 0.42
C LYS A 176 7.68 2.19 0.91
N LEU A 177 6.53 2.44 0.28
CA LEU A 177 5.24 1.81 0.59
C LEU A 177 4.65 1.18 -0.68
N LEU A 178 4.36 -0.10 -0.63
CA LEU A 178 3.61 -0.82 -1.64
C LEU A 178 2.23 -1.15 -1.07
N LEU A 179 1.19 -0.62 -1.69
CA LEU A 179 -0.21 -0.90 -1.37
C LEU A 179 -0.74 -1.89 -2.41
N ALA A 180 -1.25 -3.03 -1.98
CA ALA A 180 -1.85 -4.04 -2.84
C ALA A 180 -3.30 -4.29 -2.41
N ASP A 181 -4.25 -3.81 -3.21
CA ASP A 181 -5.69 -3.94 -2.95
C ASP A 181 -6.23 -5.11 -3.76
N GLU A 182 -6.57 -6.21 -3.08
CA GLU A 182 -7.06 -7.49 -3.64
C GLU A 182 -6.23 -7.96 -4.86
N PRO A 183 -4.88 -8.05 -4.75
CA PRO A 183 -4.00 -8.20 -5.91
C PRO A 183 -4.16 -9.53 -6.67
N THR A 184 -4.91 -10.48 -6.12
CA THR A 184 -5.16 -11.80 -6.69
C THR A 184 -6.65 -12.06 -6.99
N GLY A 185 -7.53 -11.12 -6.68
CA GLY A 185 -8.98 -11.32 -6.72
C GLY A 185 -9.57 -11.65 -8.09
N ASN A 186 -8.92 -11.22 -9.18
CA ASN A 186 -9.38 -11.45 -10.56
C ASN A 186 -8.57 -12.52 -11.30
N LEU A 187 -7.84 -13.39 -10.56
CA LEU A 187 -6.94 -14.40 -11.13
C LEU A 187 -7.42 -15.82 -10.84
N ASP A 188 -7.07 -16.75 -11.73
CA ASP A 188 -7.15 -18.17 -11.42
C ASP A 188 -6.16 -18.56 -10.31
N SER A 189 -6.39 -19.70 -9.65
CA SER A 189 -5.65 -20.11 -8.46
C SER A 189 -4.14 -20.22 -8.70
N ALA A 190 -3.70 -20.71 -9.87
CA ALA A 190 -2.29 -20.85 -10.19
C ALA A 190 -1.62 -19.49 -10.41
N SER A 191 -2.27 -18.59 -11.15
CA SER A 191 -1.81 -17.22 -11.36
C SER A 191 -1.81 -16.42 -10.04
N ALA A 192 -2.82 -16.62 -9.18
CA ALA A 192 -2.92 -15.98 -7.87
C ALA A 192 -1.73 -16.35 -6.97
N ALA A 193 -1.37 -17.64 -6.88
CA ALA A 193 -0.23 -18.10 -6.10
C ALA A 193 1.08 -17.46 -6.60
N ASN A 194 1.32 -17.50 -7.93
CA ASN A 194 2.53 -16.92 -8.53
C ASN A 194 2.65 -15.40 -8.29
N VAL A 195 1.54 -14.67 -8.40
CA VAL A 195 1.50 -13.21 -8.15
C VAL A 195 1.73 -12.91 -6.67
N ALA A 196 1.14 -13.69 -5.77
CA ALA A 196 1.37 -13.56 -4.35
C ALA A 196 2.86 -13.77 -4.00
N ASP A 197 3.46 -14.86 -4.49
CA ASP A 197 4.87 -15.16 -4.27
C ASP A 197 5.78 -14.05 -4.77
N LEU A 198 5.51 -13.54 -5.97
CA LEU A 198 6.24 -12.42 -6.55
C LEU A 198 6.18 -11.16 -5.65
N LEU A 199 5.00 -10.79 -5.15
CA LEU A 199 4.83 -9.62 -4.28
C LEU A 199 5.67 -9.73 -2.99
N PHE A 200 5.65 -10.90 -2.33
CA PHE A 200 6.42 -11.11 -1.11
C PHE A 200 7.93 -11.16 -1.39
N GLN A 201 8.37 -11.82 -2.47
CA GLN A 201 9.79 -11.82 -2.87
C GLN A 201 10.32 -10.42 -3.17
N LEU A 202 9.55 -9.60 -3.91
CA LEU A 202 9.93 -8.22 -4.22
C LEU A 202 10.02 -7.37 -2.95
N ARG A 203 9.05 -7.53 -2.05
CA ARG A 203 9.05 -6.85 -0.74
C ARG A 203 10.29 -7.21 0.06
N GLU A 204 10.64 -8.49 0.17
CA GLU A 204 11.80 -8.95 0.94
C GLU A 204 13.12 -8.43 0.36
N LYS A 205 13.29 -8.53 -0.96
CA LYS A 205 14.50 -8.06 -1.65
C LYS A 205 14.73 -6.55 -1.50
N ALA A 206 13.66 -5.75 -1.53
CA ALA A 206 13.74 -4.30 -1.47
C ALA A 206 13.60 -3.72 -0.06
N GLY A 207 13.24 -4.52 0.95
CA GLY A 207 12.90 -4.01 2.28
C GLY A 207 11.68 -3.08 2.30
N THR A 208 10.82 -3.15 1.28
CA THR A 208 9.67 -2.27 1.11
C THR A 208 8.58 -2.59 2.14
N THR A 209 7.93 -1.56 2.67
CA THR A 209 6.72 -1.71 3.48
C THR A 209 5.59 -2.20 2.59
N LEU A 210 4.91 -3.29 2.97
CA LEU A 210 3.77 -3.83 2.23
C LEU A 210 2.50 -3.70 3.05
N VAL A 211 1.48 -3.08 2.48
CA VAL A 211 0.10 -3.13 2.97
C VAL A 211 -0.72 -3.91 1.97
N LEU A 212 -1.21 -5.05 2.40
CA LEU A 212 -2.00 -5.97 1.59
C LEU A 212 -3.45 -5.94 2.08
N VAL A 213 -4.36 -5.56 1.21
CA VAL A 213 -5.80 -5.69 1.47
C VAL A 213 -6.29 -6.96 0.80
N THR A 214 -6.91 -7.83 1.56
CA THR A 214 -7.44 -9.09 1.04
C THR A 214 -8.52 -9.68 1.94
N HIS A 215 -9.41 -10.45 1.35
CA HIS A 215 -10.33 -11.34 2.06
C HIS A 215 -9.80 -12.79 2.14
N ASP A 216 -8.68 -13.09 1.46
CA ASP A 216 -8.03 -14.40 1.51
C ASP A 216 -7.19 -14.52 2.81
N GLU A 217 -7.65 -15.40 3.70
CA GLU A 217 -7.00 -15.65 4.99
C GLU A 217 -5.61 -16.29 4.82
N ALA A 218 -5.39 -17.11 3.80
CA ALA A 218 -4.08 -17.73 3.55
C ALA A 218 -3.06 -16.68 3.11
N LEU A 219 -3.48 -15.75 2.24
CA LEU A 219 -2.65 -14.65 1.81
C LEU A 219 -2.36 -13.67 2.96
N ALA A 220 -3.38 -13.32 3.76
CA ALA A 220 -3.23 -12.48 4.95
C ALA A 220 -2.30 -13.11 5.99
N ALA A 221 -2.29 -14.44 6.09
CA ALA A 221 -1.43 -15.19 7.01
C ALA A 221 0.06 -15.06 6.72
N ARG A 222 0.45 -14.64 5.52
CA ARG A 222 1.85 -14.38 5.12
C ARG A 222 2.37 -13.06 5.68
N CYS A 223 1.49 -12.12 6.08
CA CYS A 223 1.89 -10.88 6.71
C CYS A 223 2.20 -11.07 8.20
N THR A 224 3.11 -10.26 8.74
CA THR A 224 3.53 -10.31 10.16
C THR A 224 2.50 -9.66 11.08
N ARG A 225 1.66 -8.76 10.56
CA ARG A 225 0.61 -8.05 11.29
C ARG A 225 -0.70 -8.13 10.54
N ARG A 226 -1.79 -8.25 11.26
CA ARG A 226 -3.14 -8.25 10.72
C ARG A 226 -3.97 -7.16 11.39
N VAL A 227 -4.58 -6.31 10.58
CA VAL A 227 -5.52 -5.26 10.98
C VAL A 227 -6.90 -5.65 10.45
N ARG A 228 -7.87 -5.84 11.34
CA ARG A 228 -9.26 -6.17 10.97
C ARG A 228 -10.11 -4.93 11.03
N ILE A 229 -10.75 -4.60 9.89
CA ILE A 229 -11.70 -3.50 9.81
C ILE A 229 -13.14 -4.03 9.67
N ARG A 230 -14.07 -3.42 10.41
CA ARG A 230 -15.49 -3.70 10.34
C ARG A 230 -16.27 -2.40 10.54
N ASP A 231 -17.23 -2.12 9.66
CA ASP A 231 -18.12 -0.95 9.72
C ASP A 231 -17.36 0.40 9.87
N GLY A 232 -16.21 0.49 9.18
CA GLY A 232 -15.38 1.69 9.17
C GLY A 232 -14.49 1.88 10.40
N VAL A 233 -14.43 0.90 11.33
CA VAL A 233 -13.56 0.96 12.52
C VAL A 233 -12.56 -0.20 12.54
N ILE A 234 -11.37 0.01 13.10
CA ILE A 234 -10.43 -1.07 13.40
C ILE A 234 -10.94 -1.79 14.66
N VAL A 235 -11.25 -3.09 14.52
CA VAL A 235 -11.76 -3.92 15.61
C VAL A 235 -10.70 -4.87 16.17
N ASP A 236 -9.60 -5.09 15.44
CA ASP A 236 -8.49 -5.92 15.86
C ASP A 236 -7.21 -5.50 15.15
N ASP A 237 -6.08 -5.52 15.85
CA ASP A 237 -4.76 -5.18 15.34
C ASP A 237 -3.71 -6.09 16.00
N THR A 238 -3.43 -7.22 15.37
CA THR A 238 -2.62 -8.29 15.94
C THR A 238 -1.27 -8.38 15.26
N ASN A 239 -0.20 -8.12 16.01
CA ASN A 239 1.16 -8.36 15.56
C ASN A 239 1.58 -9.79 15.90
N ARG A 240 1.70 -10.68 14.92
CA ARG A 240 2.07 -12.08 15.09
C ARG A 240 3.49 -12.28 15.67
N ALA A 241 4.40 -11.34 15.40
CA ALA A 241 5.76 -11.41 15.94
C ALA A 241 5.78 -11.22 17.47
N THR A 242 4.81 -10.48 18.02
CA THR A 242 4.67 -10.27 19.47
C THR A 242 3.89 -11.42 20.11
N ALA A 243 2.88 -11.96 19.43
CA ALA A 243 2.08 -13.08 19.92
C ALA A 243 2.90 -14.38 20.09
N ALA A 244 3.85 -14.64 19.18
CA ALA A 244 4.73 -15.81 19.28
C ALA A 244 5.72 -15.75 20.47
N ARG A 245 6.00 -14.57 21.01
CA ARG A 245 6.87 -14.37 22.19
C ARG A 245 6.11 -14.47 23.51
N SER A 246 4.80 -14.36 23.51
CA SER A 246 3.95 -14.42 24.71
C SER A 246 3.52 -15.85 25.08
N ILE A 247 3.75 -16.83 24.21
CA ILE A 247 3.58 -18.25 24.53
C ILE A 247 4.95 -18.79 24.99
N GLY A 248 5.35 -18.40 26.21
CA GLY A 248 6.49 -19.01 26.88
C GLY A 248 6.18 -20.48 27.21
N PRO A 249 7.19 -21.34 27.37
CA PRO A 249 6.97 -22.77 27.62
C PRO A 249 6.16 -22.94 28.91
N LEU A 250 5.00 -23.60 28.80
CA LEU A 250 4.30 -24.17 29.94
C LEU A 250 5.30 -25.07 30.69
N ALA A 251 5.70 -24.64 31.86
CA ALA A 251 6.52 -25.46 32.77
C ALA A 251 5.77 -26.76 33.03
N ALA A 252 6.36 -27.87 32.56
CA ALA A 252 5.97 -29.20 32.96
C ALA A 252 6.32 -29.35 34.44
N SER A 253 5.28 -29.55 35.25
CA SER A 253 5.39 -30.01 36.62
C SER A 253 5.09 -31.49 36.68
#